data_876432fef116f00276d996d2ce8390a2
#
_entry.id   876432fef116f00276d996d2ce8390a2
#
_cell.length_a   1.000
_cell.length_b   1.000
_cell.length_c   1.000
_cell.angle_alpha   90.00
_cell.angle_beta   90.00
_cell.angle_gamma   90.00
#
_symmetry.space_group_name_H-M   'P 1'
#
loop_
_entity.id
_entity.type
_entity.pdbx_description
1 polymer ?
#
loop_
_entity_poly.entity_id
_entity_poly.type
_entity_poly.pdbx_seq_one_letter_code
_entity_poly.pdbx_strand_id
1 'polypeptide(L)'
;MDETRIYQRHGSEISRSIINSHYCPRGRHVLSKGFHIALVTSGTARITDTYGLVIGVRDLIMLTPGMRAVFDDMDTGFEMTCIHIEPDYFDSLRDGQTMYTQLSKFMREYGYPILHLTPDTFEYINRTMALFSDRMDGYRHRRNAISDRLCGFLLLQVADLLFENRGTLTPLCVLRSDEIFRRFKKLLTENYRRHHKIGFYADALHMSATYLSRTVKRTTGHTVRFHIAELLGADARRLLESTDMEVKQIADTLGFSDQSVFGKFFTKMTGFSPVKYRMRRQ
;
A
#
# COMPACT_ATOMS: atom_id res chain seq x y z
N MET A 1 26.02 -18.82 0.77
CA MET A 1 25.84 -17.91 1.91
C MET A 1 25.10 -16.71 1.38
N ASP A 2 23.84 -16.69 1.71
CA ASP A 2 22.84 -15.80 1.12
C ASP A 2 22.76 -14.56 2.03
N GLU A 3 23.55 -13.54 1.74
CA GLU A 3 23.45 -12.27 2.44
C GLU A 3 22.74 -11.25 1.55
N THR A 4 21.46 -11.52 1.31
CA THR A 4 20.51 -10.44 1.02
C THR A 4 20.35 -9.69 2.33
N ARG A 5 21.17 -8.68 2.60
CA ARG A 5 20.93 -7.72 3.68
C ARG A 5 19.74 -6.82 3.32
N ILE A 6 18.59 -7.46 3.12
CA ILE A 6 17.31 -6.86 3.43
C ILE A 6 17.32 -6.82 4.96
N TYR A 7 17.58 -5.66 5.55
CA TYR A 7 17.32 -5.45 6.97
C TYR A 7 15.80 -5.48 7.20
N GLN A 8 15.21 -6.65 6.97
CA GLN A 8 13.91 -7.03 7.52
C GLN A 8 14.18 -7.58 8.91
N ARG A 9 14.29 -6.72 9.91
CA ARG A 9 13.97 -7.15 11.27
C ARG A 9 12.47 -7.39 11.31
N HIS A 10 12.08 -8.64 11.43
CA HIS A 10 10.73 -9.02 11.84
C HIS A 10 10.39 -8.24 13.11
N GLY A 11 9.41 -7.32 13.03
CA GLY A 11 8.91 -6.52 14.14
C GLY A 11 9.21 -5.03 14.13
N SER A 12 9.84 -4.45 13.09
CA SER A 12 9.92 -2.99 12.95
C SER A 12 8.88 -2.50 11.95
N GLU A 13 8.00 -1.66 12.42
CA GLU A 13 6.92 -1.03 11.65
C GLU A 13 7.45 -0.08 10.56
N ILE A 14 8.72 0.36 10.68
CA ILE A 14 9.47 1.13 9.68
C ILE A 14 10.83 0.47 9.47
N SER A 15 11.23 0.32 8.22
CA SER A 15 12.56 -0.18 7.87
C SER A 15 13.18 0.63 6.73
N ARG A 16 14.52 0.76 6.77
CA ARG A 16 15.33 1.28 5.68
C ARG A 16 16.05 0.14 5.00
N SER A 17 16.03 0.11 3.68
CA SER A 17 16.81 -0.83 2.87
C SER A 17 17.58 -0.10 1.78
N ILE A 18 18.73 -0.65 1.39
CA ILE A 18 19.47 -0.22 0.20
C ILE A 18 19.29 -1.33 -0.84
N ILE A 19 18.77 -0.96 -1.98
CA ILE A 19 18.53 -1.83 -3.12
C ILE A 19 19.56 -1.47 -4.17
N ASN A 20 20.38 -2.43 -4.57
CA ASN A 20 21.38 -2.21 -5.60
C ASN A 20 21.49 -3.42 -6.55
N SER A 21 22.17 -3.22 -7.68
CA SER A 21 22.33 -4.22 -8.74
C SER A 21 23.07 -5.48 -8.28
N HIS A 22 23.95 -5.40 -7.26
CA HIS A 22 24.72 -6.55 -6.75
C HIS A 22 23.86 -7.55 -5.97
N TYR A 23 22.80 -7.06 -5.31
CA TYR A 23 21.92 -7.88 -4.46
C TYR A 23 20.62 -8.30 -5.14
N CYS A 24 20.41 -7.91 -6.40
CA CYS A 24 19.24 -8.30 -7.16
C CYS A 24 19.59 -9.46 -8.10
N PRO A 25 19.46 -10.74 -7.67
CA PRO A 25 19.68 -11.87 -8.54
C PRO A 25 18.70 -11.77 -9.72
N ARG A 26 19.23 -11.79 -10.95
CA ARG A 26 18.52 -11.58 -12.21
C ARG A 26 18.16 -10.11 -12.54
N GLY A 27 18.78 -9.13 -11.87
CA GLY A 27 18.57 -7.71 -12.19
C GLY A 27 17.13 -7.22 -11.99
N ARG A 28 16.35 -7.87 -11.11
CA ARG A 28 14.93 -7.54 -10.89
C ARG A 28 14.61 -7.43 -9.40
N HIS A 29 13.98 -6.33 -9.01
CA HIS A 29 13.48 -6.10 -7.66
C HIS A 29 12.00 -5.67 -7.67
N VAL A 30 11.26 -6.05 -6.62
CA VAL A 30 9.81 -5.76 -6.52
C VAL A 30 9.52 -5.08 -5.21
N LEU A 31 8.97 -3.86 -5.26
CA LEU A 31 8.36 -3.18 -4.12
C LEU A 31 6.85 -3.41 -4.15
N SER A 32 6.30 -3.86 -3.04
CA SER A 32 4.86 -4.10 -2.86
C SER A 32 4.51 -4.21 -1.37
N LYS A 33 3.23 -4.17 -1.02
CA LYS A 33 2.71 -4.42 0.34
C LYS A 33 3.10 -3.39 1.40
N GLY A 34 2.97 -2.13 1.15
CA GLY A 34 3.21 -1.12 2.18
C GLY A 34 3.40 0.24 1.56
N PHE A 35 3.74 1.20 2.39
CA PHE A 35 4.24 2.48 1.92
C PHE A 35 5.73 2.37 1.64
N HIS A 36 6.15 2.85 0.48
CA HIS A 36 7.55 2.95 0.13
C HIS A 36 7.88 4.36 -0.33
N ILE A 37 8.94 4.91 0.21
CA ILE A 37 9.58 6.13 -0.26
C ILE A 37 10.97 5.70 -0.71
N ALA A 38 11.24 5.75 -2.01
CA ALA A 38 12.48 5.28 -2.59
C ALA A 38 13.18 6.42 -3.34
N LEU A 39 14.47 6.62 -3.07
CA LEU A 39 15.31 7.63 -3.68
C LEU A 39 16.47 6.96 -4.42
N VAL A 40 16.58 7.21 -5.72
CA VAL A 40 17.70 6.72 -6.53
C VAL A 40 18.94 7.55 -6.23
N THR A 41 19.95 6.89 -5.69
CA THR A 41 21.22 7.53 -5.27
C THR A 41 22.34 7.37 -6.29
N SER A 42 22.28 6.32 -7.14
CA SER A 42 23.26 6.07 -8.18
C SER A 42 22.64 5.24 -9.32
N GLY A 43 23.16 5.39 -10.52
CA GLY A 43 22.81 4.60 -11.69
C GLY A 43 21.40 4.79 -12.20
N THR A 44 20.95 3.82 -13.00
CA THR A 44 19.63 3.81 -13.64
C THR A 44 18.97 2.43 -13.55
N ALA A 45 17.65 2.40 -13.55
CA ALA A 45 16.84 1.20 -13.65
C ALA A 45 15.56 1.46 -14.47
N ARG A 46 14.91 0.41 -14.93
CA ARG A 46 13.62 0.49 -15.64
C ARG A 46 12.50 0.01 -14.72
N ILE A 47 11.39 0.76 -14.68
CA ILE A 47 10.15 0.30 -14.04
C ILE A 47 9.27 -0.33 -15.09
N THR A 48 9.16 -1.66 -15.09
CA THR A 48 8.45 -2.42 -16.15
C THR A 48 6.94 -2.33 -16.07
N ASP A 49 6.37 -2.16 -14.88
CA ASP A 49 4.92 -2.04 -14.70
C ASP A 49 4.37 -0.68 -15.19
N THR A 50 5.24 0.24 -15.63
CA THR A 50 4.90 1.61 -16.07
C THR A 50 5.47 1.94 -17.45
N TYR A 51 5.13 1.19 -18.48
CA TYR A 51 5.60 1.42 -19.88
C TYR A 51 7.13 1.46 -20.06
N GLY A 52 7.87 0.82 -19.15
CA GLY A 52 9.32 0.80 -19.23
C GLY A 52 9.96 2.15 -18.91
N LEU A 53 9.38 2.92 -18.00
CA LEU A 53 9.95 4.18 -17.54
C LEU A 53 11.34 3.97 -16.95
N VAL A 54 12.31 4.73 -17.42
CA VAL A 54 13.67 4.73 -16.87
C VAL A 54 13.74 5.75 -15.76
N ILE A 55 14.25 5.31 -14.62
CA ILE A 55 14.54 6.15 -13.45
C ILE A 55 16.05 6.29 -13.30
N GLY A 56 16.49 7.40 -12.74
CA GLY A 56 17.90 7.70 -12.53
C GLY A 56 18.16 8.48 -11.25
N VAL A 57 19.41 8.89 -11.06
CA VAL A 57 19.84 9.64 -9.89
C VAL A 57 18.95 10.86 -9.64
N ARG A 58 18.56 11.07 -8.39
CA ARG A 58 17.65 12.11 -7.90
C ARG A 58 16.16 11.86 -8.16
N ASP A 59 15.79 10.70 -8.70
CA ASP A 59 14.38 10.33 -8.78
C ASP A 59 13.89 9.84 -7.43
N LEU A 60 12.88 10.51 -6.90
CA LEU A 60 12.13 10.12 -5.71
C LEU A 60 10.84 9.43 -6.14
N ILE A 61 10.66 8.21 -5.68
CA ILE A 61 9.54 7.34 -6.04
C ILE A 61 8.72 7.08 -4.80
N MET A 62 7.40 7.19 -4.91
CA MET A 62 6.50 6.89 -3.81
C MET A 62 5.47 5.84 -4.22
N LEU A 63 5.29 4.83 -3.36
CA LEU A 63 4.28 3.79 -3.53
C LEU A 63 3.40 3.72 -2.30
N THR A 64 2.08 3.69 -2.51
CA THR A 64 1.11 3.44 -1.43
C THR A 64 0.75 1.95 -1.35
N PRO A 65 0.18 1.48 -0.22
CA PRO A 65 -0.36 0.13 -0.13
C PRO A 65 -1.31 -0.18 -1.28
N GLY A 66 -1.09 -1.32 -1.94
CA GLY A 66 -1.83 -1.72 -3.13
C GLY A 66 -1.19 -1.32 -4.46
N MET A 67 -0.15 -0.49 -4.44
CA MET A 67 0.71 -0.26 -5.59
C MET A 67 1.85 -1.29 -5.62
N ARG A 68 2.37 -1.54 -6.83
CA ARG A 68 3.52 -2.42 -7.05
C ARG A 68 4.42 -1.81 -8.09
N ALA A 69 5.70 -1.74 -7.82
CA ALA A 69 6.71 -1.40 -8.81
C ALA A 69 7.68 -2.56 -9.01
N VAL A 70 8.01 -2.84 -10.25
CA VAL A 70 9.01 -3.84 -10.63
C VAL A 70 10.15 -3.10 -11.29
N PHE A 71 11.29 -3.11 -10.64
CA PHE A 71 12.54 -2.54 -11.15
C PHE A 71 13.33 -3.64 -11.82
N ASP A 72 13.66 -3.45 -13.06
CA ASP A 72 14.53 -4.34 -13.85
C ASP A 72 15.47 -3.51 -14.74
N ASP A 73 16.28 -4.19 -15.54
CA ASP A 73 17.27 -3.54 -16.41
C ASP A 73 18.12 -2.51 -15.63
N MET A 74 18.59 -2.94 -14.43
CA MET A 74 19.44 -2.14 -13.56
C MET A 74 20.86 -2.10 -14.12
N ASP A 75 21.43 -0.92 -14.26
CA ASP A 75 22.85 -0.82 -14.58
C ASP A 75 23.74 -1.31 -13.41
N THR A 76 25.03 -1.52 -13.69
CA THR A 76 25.97 -2.08 -12.71
C THR A 76 26.23 -1.18 -11.50
N GLY A 77 25.89 0.10 -11.61
CA GLY A 77 26.05 1.11 -10.57
C GLY A 77 24.74 1.51 -9.91
N PHE A 78 23.63 0.86 -10.23
CA PHE A 78 22.33 1.22 -9.67
C PHE A 78 22.29 1.02 -8.16
N GLU A 79 21.86 2.08 -7.46
CA GLU A 79 21.57 2.06 -6.03
C GLU A 79 20.36 2.95 -5.71
N MET A 80 19.53 2.46 -4.82
CA MET A 80 18.33 3.15 -4.35
C MET A 80 18.16 2.93 -2.84
N THR A 81 17.97 4.00 -2.09
CA THR A 81 17.56 3.92 -0.68
C THR A 81 16.03 3.86 -0.61
N CYS A 82 15.48 2.92 0.12
CA CYS A 82 14.05 2.76 0.31
C CYS A 82 13.69 2.78 1.80
N ILE A 83 12.72 3.60 2.18
CA ILE A 83 12.02 3.55 3.47
C ILE A 83 10.71 2.82 3.24
N HIS A 84 10.53 1.73 3.95
CA HIS A 84 9.28 0.95 4.00
C HIS A 84 8.56 1.25 5.30
N ILE A 85 7.24 1.49 5.20
CA ILE A 85 6.35 1.74 6.33
C ILE A 85 5.19 0.76 6.24
N GLU A 86 5.00 -0.03 7.29
CA GLU A 86 3.87 -0.96 7.38
C GLU A 86 2.54 -0.20 7.46
N PRO A 87 1.48 -0.68 6.81
CA PRO A 87 0.18 0.00 6.80
C PRO A 87 -0.38 0.26 8.20
N ASP A 88 -0.29 -0.72 9.11
CA ASP A 88 -0.80 -0.62 10.47
C ASP A 88 -0.07 0.46 11.28
N TYR A 89 1.25 0.61 11.03
CA TYR A 89 2.03 1.67 11.65
C TYR A 89 1.64 3.06 11.13
N PHE A 90 1.36 3.17 9.85
CA PHE A 90 0.90 4.42 9.26
C PHE A 90 -0.41 4.90 9.88
N ASP A 91 -1.32 3.97 10.19
CA ASP A 91 -2.58 4.26 10.89
C ASP A 91 -2.35 4.70 12.34
N SER A 92 -1.24 4.31 12.96
CA SER A 92 -0.87 4.71 14.32
C SER A 92 -0.23 6.09 14.44
N LEU A 93 0.28 6.64 13.32
CA LEU A 93 0.88 7.97 13.31
C LEU A 93 -0.17 9.06 13.55
N ARG A 94 0.19 10.04 14.38
CA ARG A 94 -0.62 11.25 14.52
C ARG A 94 -0.77 11.90 13.14
N ASP A 95 -1.99 12.13 12.70
CA ASP A 95 -2.32 12.63 11.37
C ASP A 95 -2.03 11.66 10.21
N GLY A 96 -1.63 10.42 10.48
CA GLY A 96 -1.31 9.41 9.45
C GLY A 96 -2.45 9.17 8.48
N GLN A 97 -3.69 9.07 8.93
CA GLN A 97 -4.86 8.91 8.08
C GLN A 97 -5.11 10.13 7.18
N THR A 98 -4.89 11.36 7.69
CA THR A 98 -5.01 12.58 6.90
C THR A 98 -3.95 12.62 5.81
N MET A 99 -2.69 12.32 6.17
CA MET A 99 -1.58 12.22 5.22
C MET A 99 -1.82 11.12 4.20
N TYR A 100 -2.26 9.94 4.62
CA TYR A 100 -2.63 8.84 3.72
C TYR A 100 -3.70 9.27 2.72
N THR A 101 -4.74 9.96 3.19
CA THR A 101 -5.83 10.43 2.34
C THR A 101 -5.33 11.44 1.32
N GLN A 102 -4.50 12.40 1.73
CA GLN A 102 -3.92 13.41 0.84
C GLN A 102 -3.00 12.78 -0.20
N LEU A 103 -2.07 11.92 0.23
CA LEU A 103 -1.15 11.20 -0.64
C LEU A 103 -1.89 10.26 -1.59
N SER A 104 -2.87 9.52 -1.09
CA SER A 104 -3.70 8.63 -1.92
C SER A 104 -4.57 9.40 -2.94
N LYS A 105 -5.04 10.60 -2.58
CA LYS A 105 -5.75 11.49 -3.52
C LYS A 105 -4.80 11.96 -4.61
N PHE A 106 -3.63 12.43 -4.22
CA PHE A 106 -2.59 12.87 -5.15
C PHE A 106 -2.18 11.74 -6.11
N MET A 107 -1.90 10.55 -5.58
CA MET A 107 -1.54 9.36 -6.36
C MET A 107 -2.65 8.93 -7.32
N ARG A 108 -3.91 9.12 -6.96
CA ARG A 108 -5.05 8.86 -7.85
C ARG A 108 -5.12 9.82 -9.02
N GLU A 109 -4.69 11.06 -8.80
CA GLU A 109 -4.74 12.13 -9.80
C GLU A 109 -3.56 12.03 -10.79
N TYR A 110 -2.37 11.71 -10.29
CA TYR A 110 -1.12 11.79 -11.06
C TYR A 110 -0.43 10.44 -11.33
N GLY A 111 -0.95 9.33 -10.81
CA GLY A 111 -0.35 8.00 -11.00
C GLY A 111 0.84 7.72 -10.06
N TYR A 112 1.89 7.05 -10.57
CA TYR A 112 3.12 6.90 -9.79
C TYR A 112 3.84 8.24 -9.71
N PRO A 113 3.97 8.86 -8.54
CA PRO A 113 4.77 10.06 -8.44
C PRO A 113 6.24 9.68 -8.50
N ILE A 114 6.85 10.05 -9.60
CA ILE A 114 8.29 10.12 -9.71
C ILE A 114 8.61 11.59 -9.81
N LEU A 115 9.32 12.08 -8.81
CA LEU A 115 9.79 13.46 -8.75
C LEU A 115 11.27 13.47 -9.05
N HIS A 116 11.67 14.18 -10.09
CA HIS A 116 13.07 14.48 -10.32
C HIS A 116 13.49 15.67 -9.44
N LEU A 117 14.27 15.40 -8.41
CA LEU A 117 14.65 16.39 -7.41
C LEU A 117 15.77 17.31 -7.92
N THR A 118 15.77 18.56 -7.46
CA THR A 118 16.95 19.43 -7.59
C THR A 118 18.11 18.87 -6.76
N PRO A 119 19.37 19.23 -7.06
CA PRO A 119 20.52 18.77 -6.27
C PRO A 119 20.39 19.06 -4.77
N ASP A 120 19.91 20.24 -4.40
CA ASP A 120 19.76 20.66 -3.00
C ASP A 120 18.66 19.86 -2.30
N THR A 121 17.52 19.68 -2.96
CA THR A 121 16.39 18.89 -2.43
C THR A 121 16.78 17.42 -2.31
N PHE A 122 17.51 16.88 -3.28
CA PHE A 122 18.02 15.51 -3.23
C PHE A 122 18.91 15.30 -1.99
N GLU A 123 19.89 16.19 -1.78
CA GLU A 123 20.79 16.07 -0.65
C GLU A 123 20.02 16.14 0.70
N TYR A 124 19.04 17.03 0.78
CA TYR A 124 18.19 17.18 1.96
C TYR A 124 17.36 15.95 2.27
N ILE A 125 16.67 15.39 1.27
CA ILE A 125 15.89 14.16 1.42
C ILE A 125 16.80 12.97 1.73
N ASN A 126 17.94 12.85 1.03
CA ASN A 126 18.89 11.77 1.26
C ASN A 126 19.42 11.75 2.70
N ARG A 127 19.77 12.93 3.25
CA ARG A 127 20.18 13.05 4.66
C ARG A 127 19.05 12.69 5.62
N THR A 128 17.82 13.08 5.34
CA THR A 128 16.67 12.70 6.15
C THR A 128 16.46 11.19 6.15
N MET A 129 16.54 10.54 4.98
CA MET A 129 16.43 9.09 4.85
C MET A 129 17.59 8.36 5.53
N ALA A 130 18.80 8.94 5.55
CA ALA A 130 19.95 8.37 6.24
C ALA A 130 19.79 8.34 7.78
N LEU A 131 18.92 9.18 8.36
CA LEU A 131 18.62 9.15 9.80
C LEU A 131 17.91 7.85 10.24
N PHE A 132 17.25 7.14 9.30
CA PHE A 132 16.68 5.79 9.53
C PHE A 132 17.75 4.69 9.47
N SER A 133 18.98 4.97 9.83
CA SER A 133 20.10 4.03 9.82
C SER A 133 20.13 3.15 11.09
N ASP A 134 21.09 2.20 11.14
CA ASP A 134 21.32 1.30 12.27
C ASP A 134 21.60 2.04 13.60
N ARG A 135 21.96 3.32 13.55
CA ARG A 135 22.11 4.16 14.76
C ARG A 135 20.79 4.37 15.50
N MET A 136 19.63 4.14 14.87
CA MET A 136 18.35 4.09 15.58
C MET A 136 18.34 3.04 16.69
N ASP A 137 19.13 1.98 16.56
CA ASP A 137 19.30 0.97 17.62
C ASP A 137 20.02 1.51 18.87
N GLY A 138 20.76 2.61 18.76
CA GLY A 138 21.37 3.32 19.89
C GLY A 138 20.39 4.02 20.82
N TYR A 139 19.17 4.28 20.38
CA TYR A 139 18.15 4.94 21.19
C TYR A 139 17.35 3.93 22.03
N ARG A 140 17.96 3.49 23.15
CA ARG A 140 17.37 2.42 23.99
C ARG A 140 16.00 2.75 24.57
N HIS A 141 15.74 4.01 24.94
CA HIS A 141 14.55 4.40 25.73
C HIS A 141 13.47 5.14 24.94
N ARG A 142 13.77 5.73 23.80
CA ARG A 142 12.83 6.58 23.04
C ARG A 142 12.81 6.28 21.56
N ARG A 143 13.25 5.09 21.16
CA ARG A 143 13.38 4.68 19.77
C ARG A 143 12.08 4.89 18.98
N ASN A 144 10.96 4.36 19.49
CA ASN A 144 9.67 4.47 18.81
C ASN A 144 9.25 5.93 18.63
N ALA A 145 9.35 6.74 19.69
CA ALA A 145 9.01 8.16 19.62
C ALA A 145 9.89 8.96 18.64
N ILE A 146 11.16 8.59 18.50
CA ILE A 146 12.06 9.21 17.52
C ILE A 146 11.70 8.76 16.11
N SER A 147 11.47 7.45 15.90
CA SER A 147 11.02 6.89 14.60
C SER A 147 9.73 7.54 14.13
N ASP A 148 8.74 7.71 15.02
CA ASP A 148 7.45 8.35 14.71
C ASP A 148 7.64 9.79 14.23
N ARG A 149 8.50 10.56 14.92
CA ARG A 149 8.76 11.96 14.56
C ARG A 149 9.53 12.08 13.26
N LEU A 150 10.53 11.22 13.04
CA LEU A 150 11.29 11.17 11.78
C LEU A 150 10.40 10.74 10.62
N CYS A 151 9.56 9.74 10.82
CA CYS A 151 8.61 9.29 9.81
C CYS A 151 7.62 10.40 9.43
N GLY A 152 6.99 11.03 10.42
CA GLY A 152 6.10 12.16 10.20
C GLY A 152 6.81 13.31 9.46
N PHE A 153 8.05 13.64 9.84
CA PHE A 153 8.84 14.68 9.18
C PHE A 153 9.14 14.33 7.72
N LEU A 154 9.60 13.10 7.42
CA LEU A 154 9.86 12.66 6.05
C LEU A 154 8.58 12.69 5.20
N LEU A 155 7.45 12.23 5.75
CA LEU A 155 6.16 12.24 5.07
C LEU A 155 5.68 13.65 4.75
N LEU A 156 5.88 14.61 5.67
CA LEU A 156 5.55 16.03 5.44
C LEU A 156 6.43 16.63 4.34
N GLN A 157 7.74 16.37 4.36
CA GLN A 157 8.65 16.83 3.31
C GLN A 157 8.21 16.31 1.93
N VAL A 158 7.91 15.01 1.85
CA VAL A 158 7.47 14.39 0.59
C VAL A 158 6.11 14.95 0.14
N ALA A 159 5.17 15.16 1.08
CA ALA A 159 3.87 15.75 0.77
C ALA A 159 4.00 17.17 0.22
N ASP A 160 4.88 17.98 0.79
CA ASP A 160 5.16 19.36 0.36
C ASP A 160 5.76 19.38 -1.05
N LEU A 161 6.76 18.54 -1.30
CA LEU A 161 7.36 18.37 -2.63
C LEU A 161 6.34 17.95 -3.70
N LEU A 162 5.44 17.03 -3.36
CA LEU A 162 4.39 16.61 -4.26
C LEU A 162 3.41 17.76 -4.56
N PHE A 163 3.09 18.55 -3.56
CA PHE A 163 2.18 19.69 -3.70
C PHE A 163 2.79 20.81 -4.58
N GLU A 164 4.06 21.13 -4.36
CA GLU A 164 4.80 22.11 -5.17
C GLU A 164 4.91 21.68 -6.64
N ASN A 165 5.15 20.40 -6.89
CA ASN A 165 5.37 19.86 -8.22
C ASN A 165 4.10 19.37 -8.94
N ARG A 166 2.91 19.60 -8.38
CA ARG A 166 1.63 19.13 -8.94
C ARG A 166 1.37 19.54 -10.41
N GLY A 167 1.92 20.67 -10.84
CA GLY A 167 1.74 21.19 -12.21
C GLY A 167 2.76 20.64 -13.22
N THR A 168 3.86 20.06 -12.75
CA THR A 168 4.97 19.54 -13.59
C THR A 168 4.95 18.01 -13.68
N LEU A 169 4.20 17.36 -12.78
CA LEU A 169 4.03 15.91 -12.83
C LEU A 169 3.28 15.57 -14.11
N THR A 170 3.95 14.93 -15.01
CA THR A 170 3.29 14.29 -16.16
C THR A 170 2.39 13.21 -15.58
N PRO A 171 1.07 13.24 -15.83
CA PRO A 171 0.22 12.12 -15.47
C PRO A 171 0.78 10.91 -16.21
N LEU A 172 1.51 10.06 -15.50
CA LEU A 172 1.91 8.80 -16.06
C LEU A 172 0.61 8.11 -16.47
N CYS A 173 0.55 7.75 -17.73
CA CYS A 173 -0.59 7.05 -18.29
C CYS A 173 -0.86 5.85 -17.37
N VAL A 174 -1.84 6.01 -16.50
CA VAL A 174 -2.25 5.00 -15.51
C VAL A 174 -2.41 3.71 -16.30
N LEU A 175 -1.66 2.67 -15.96
CA LEU A 175 -1.82 1.38 -16.61
C LEU A 175 -3.31 1.08 -16.66
N ARG A 176 -3.82 0.66 -17.80
CA ARG A 176 -5.24 0.29 -17.96
C ARG A 176 -5.70 -0.65 -16.84
N SER A 177 -4.78 -1.44 -16.29
CA SER A 177 -4.98 -2.30 -15.14
C SER A 177 -5.21 -1.53 -13.83
N ASP A 178 -4.48 -0.45 -13.59
CA ASP A 178 -4.59 0.34 -12.36
C ASP A 178 -5.85 1.20 -12.38
N GLU A 179 -6.20 1.73 -13.55
CA GLU A 179 -7.48 2.40 -13.77
C GLU A 179 -8.66 1.44 -13.54
N ILE A 180 -8.57 0.21 -14.05
CA ILE A 180 -9.57 -0.82 -13.83
C ILE A 180 -9.67 -1.16 -12.34
N PHE A 181 -8.53 -1.33 -11.66
CA PHE A 181 -8.53 -1.61 -10.22
C PHE A 181 -9.09 -0.44 -9.41
N ARG A 182 -8.75 0.78 -9.75
CA ARG A 182 -9.28 1.99 -9.10
C ARG A 182 -10.80 2.09 -9.25
N ARG A 183 -11.33 1.88 -10.46
CA ARG A 183 -12.77 1.87 -10.73
C ARG A 183 -13.46 0.72 -9.99
N PHE A 184 -12.83 -0.46 -9.99
CA PHE A 184 -13.30 -1.60 -9.22
C PHE A 184 -13.37 -1.28 -7.73
N LYS A 185 -12.32 -0.70 -7.14
CA LYS A 185 -12.27 -0.34 -5.72
C LYS A 185 -13.36 0.67 -5.34
N LYS A 186 -13.61 1.66 -6.18
CA LYS A 186 -14.71 2.62 -5.98
C LYS A 186 -16.07 1.90 -5.97
N LEU A 187 -16.36 1.13 -7.02
CA LEU A 187 -17.61 0.36 -7.10
C LEU A 187 -17.76 -0.62 -5.94
N LEU A 188 -16.66 -1.24 -5.52
CA LEU A 188 -16.65 -2.16 -4.39
C LEU A 188 -17.04 -1.45 -3.10
N THR A 189 -16.45 -0.31 -2.78
CA THR A 189 -16.76 0.45 -1.56
C THR A 189 -18.22 0.89 -1.51
N GLU A 190 -18.81 1.21 -2.66
CA GLU A 190 -20.20 1.64 -2.76
C GLU A 190 -21.21 0.48 -2.71
N ASN A 191 -20.80 -0.75 -3.08
CA ASN A 191 -21.73 -1.83 -3.38
C ASN A 191 -21.47 -3.15 -2.63
N TYR A 192 -20.37 -3.30 -1.87
CA TYR A 192 -19.96 -4.58 -1.27
C TYR A 192 -21.04 -5.22 -0.37
N ARG A 193 -21.88 -4.43 0.29
CA ARG A 193 -22.96 -4.95 1.14
C ARG A 193 -24.07 -5.64 0.36
N ARG A 194 -24.30 -5.24 -0.90
CA ARG A 194 -25.40 -5.74 -1.74
C ARG A 194 -24.93 -6.75 -2.78
N HIS A 195 -23.68 -6.65 -3.22
CA HIS A 195 -23.16 -7.41 -4.36
C HIS A 195 -21.87 -8.13 -4.01
N HIS A 196 -21.98 -9.44 -3.73
CA HIS A 196 -20.86 -10.29 -3.32
C HIS A 196 -20.22 -11.05 -4.49
N LYS A 197 -20.79 -10.95 -5.69
CA LYS A 197 -20.32 -11.68 -6.88
C LYS A 197 -19.54 -10.79 -7.81
N ILE A 198 -18.44 -11.32 -8.36
CA ILE A 198 -17.58 -10.61 -9.33
C ILE A 198 -18.34 -10.13 -10.58
N GLY A 199 -19.39 -10.86 -11.00
CA GLY A 199 -20.17 -10.53 -12.20
C GLY A 199 -20.68 -9.09 -12.15
N PHE A 200 -21.31 -8.67 -11.05
CA PHE A 200 -21.81 -7.32 -10.89
C PHE A 200 -20.73 -6.24 -11.19
N TYR A 201 -19.54 -6.42 -10.64
CA TYR A 201 -18.44 -5.47 -10.83
C TYR A 201 -17.88 -5.49 -12.24
N ALA A 202 -17.83 -6.68 -12.83
CA ALA A 202 -17.37 -6.85 -14.20
C ALA A 202 -18.33 -6.20 -15.20
N ASP A 203 -19.64 -6.42 -15.03
CA ASP A 203 -20.69 -5.84 -15.85
C ASP A 203 -20.70 -4.29 -15.71
N ALA A 204 -20.62 -3.77 -14.49
CA ALA A 204 -20.55 -2.33 -14.23
C ALA A 204 -19.29 -1.66 -14.82
N LEU A 205 -18.21 -2.42 -15.01
CA LEU A 205 -16.98 -1.96 -15.64
C LEU A 205 -16.90 -2.27 -17.13
N HIS A 206 -17.98 -2.85 -17.72
CA HIS A 206 -18.06 -3.24 -19.12
C HIS A 206 -16.92 -4.19 -19.55
N MET A 207 -16.63 -5.21 -18.74
CA MET A 207 -15.59 -6.19 -19.01
C MET A 207 -15.98 -7.59 -18.57
N SER A 208 -15.26 -8.62 -19.03
CA SER A 208 -15.50 -9.99 -18.56
C SER A 208 -15.01 -10.20 -17.13
N ALA A 209 -15.70 -11.05 -16.36
CA ALA A 209 -15.30 -11.42 -15.01
C ALA A 209 -13.89 -12.02 -14.96
N THR A 210 -13.49 -12.76 -15.99
CA THR A 210 -12.14 -13.32 -16.12
C THR A 210 -11.08 -12.23 -16.27
N TYR A 211 -11.35 -11.21 -17.09
CA TYR A 211 -10.42 -10.09 -17.29
C TYR A 211 -10.28 -9.27 -16.01
N LEU A 212 -11.40 -8.92 -15.35
CA LEU A 212 -11.38 -8.22 -14.07
C LEU A 212 -10.61 -9.01 -13.00
N SER A 213 -10.87 -10.33 -12.89
CA SER A 213 -10.19 -11.20 -11.92
C SER A 213 -8.67 -11.21 -12.13
N ARG A 214 -8.22 -11.36 -13.38
CA ARG A 214 -6.78 -11.35 -13.72
C ARG A 214 -6.16 -10.00 -13.41
N THR A 215 -6.83 -8.92 -13.79
CA THR A 215 -6.34 -7.55 -13.59
C THR A 215 -6.20 -7.25 -12.10
N VAL A 216 -7.25 -7.46 -11.30
CA VAL A 216 -7.21 -7.23 -9.85
C VAL A 216 -6.12 -8.09 -9.19
N LYS A 217 -6.04 -9.38 -9.52
CA LYS A 217 -5.01 -10.27 -8.95
C LYS A 217 -3.60 -9.85 -9.33
N ARG A 218 -3.38 -9.40 -10.57
CA ARG A 218 -2.07 -8.91 -11.04
C ARG A 218 -1.68 -7.62 -10.31
N THR A 219 -2.63 -6.69 -10.14
CA THR A 219 -2.38 -5.39 -9.51
C THR A 219 -2.17 -5.49 -8.00
N THR A 220 -2.91 -6.37 -7.31
CA THR A 220 -2.92 -6.41 -5.84
C THR A 220 -2.33 -7.68 -5.22
N GLY A 221 -2.08 -8.71 -6.02
CA GLY A 221 -1.73 -10.05 -5.53
C GLY A 221 -2.94 -10.85 -5.00
N HIS A 222 -4.10 -10.21 -4.81
CA HIS A 222 -5.31 -10.79 -4.22
C HIS A 222 -6.46 -10.91 -5.23
N THR A 223 -7.38 -11.84 -4.96
CA THR A 223 -8.56 -12.03 -5.81
C THR A 223 -9.63 -10.97 -5.53
N VAL A 224 -10.54 -10.76 -6.49
CA VAL A 224 -11.74 -9.91 -6.27
C VAL A 224 -12.54 -10.38 -5.05
N ARG A 225 -12.68 -11.69 -4.86
CA ARG A 225 -13.36 -12.27 -3.68
C ARG A 225 -12.68 -11.89 -2.37
N PHE A 226 -11.37 -11.85 -2.35
CA PHE A 226 -10.61 -11.43 -1.18
C PHE A 226 -10.97 -10.00 -0.78
N HIS A 227 -10.95 -9.06 -1.73
CA HIS A 227 -11.28 -7.66 -1.46
C HIS A 227 -12.73 -7.47 -0.98
N ILE A 228 -13.69 -8.23 -1.54
CA ILE A 228 -15.09 -8.22 -1.07
C ILE A 228 -15.15 -8.74 0.37
N ALA A 229 -14.50 -9.87 0.64
CA ALA A 229 -14.51 -10.51 1.95
C ALA A 229 -13.87 -9.63 3.04
N GLU A 230 -12.79 -8.94 2.73
CA GLU A 230 -12.13 -8.00 3.65
C GLU A 230 -13.07 -6.88 4.09
N LEU A 231 -13.76 -6.20 3.16
CA LEU A 231 -14.70 -5.14 3.51
C LEU A 231 -15.89 -5.66 4.31
N LEU A 232 -16.47 -6.81 3.90
CA LEU A 232 -17.56 -7.43 4.64
C LEU A 232 -17.13 -7.86 6.04
N GLY A 233 -15.92 -8.42 6.18
CA GLY A 233 -15.36 -8.83 7.46
C GLY A 233 -15.07 -7.66 8.39
N ALA A 234 -14.53 -6.56 7.86
CA ALA A 234 -14.28 -5.33 8.64
C ALA A 234 -15.61 -4.72 9.13
N ASP A 235 -16.60 -4.62 8.25
CA ASP A 235 -17.90 -4.04 8.61
C ASP A 235 -18.69 -4.96 9.57
N ALA A 236 -18.59 -6.28 9.39
CA ALA A 236 -19.18 -7.25 10.32
C ALA A 236 -18.58 -7.13 11.74
N ARG A 237 -17.26 -7.02 11.85
CA ARG A 237 -16.60 -6.79 13.14
C ARG A 237 -17.10 -5.50 13.78
N ARG A 238 -17.08 -4.40 13.01
CA ARG A 238 -17.56 -3.10 13.48
C ARG A 238 -19.02 -3.18 13.99
N LEU A 239 -19.94 -3.78 13.24
CA LEU A 239 -21.35 -3.91 13.65
C LEU A 239 -21.52 -4.76 14.89
N LEU A 240 -20.78 -5.88 15.01
CA LEU A 240 -20.81 -6.74 16.19
C LEU A 240 -20.24 -6.05 17.44
N GLU A 241 -19.28 -5.13 17.25
CA GLU A 241 -18.57 -4.43 18.32
C GLU A 241 -19.27 -3.16 18.78
N SER A 242 -19.88 -2.43 17.85
CA SER A 242 -20.38 -1.08 18.11
C SER A 242 -21.90 -0.97 18.13
N THR A 243 -22.63 -2.09 17.99
CA THR A 243 -24.10 -2.08 17.99
C THR A 243 -24.68 -3.29 18.72
N ASP A 244 -25.91 -3.14 19.21
CA ASP A 244 -26.71 -4.22 19.81
C ASP A 244 -27.57 -4.99 18.77
N MET A 245 -27.32 -4.78 17.47
CA MET A 245 -28.04 -5.46 16.40
C MET A 245 -27.96 -6.97 16.57
N GLU A 246 -29.09 -7.67 16.38
CA GLU A 246 -29.09 -9.13 16.31
C GLU A 246 -28.20 -9.63 15.15
N VAL A 247 -27.63 -10.82 15.31
CA VAL A 247 -26.78 -11.43 14.26
C VAL A 247 -27.53 -11.58 12.95
N LYS A 248 -28.83 -11.81 12.98
CA LYS A 248 -29.71 -11.85 11.81
C LYS A 248 -29.78 -10.48 11.12
N GLN A 249 -29.99 -9.43 11.88
CA GLN A 249 -30.03 -8.06 11.34
C GLN A 249 -28.70 -7.64 10.70
N ILE A 250 -27.59 -8.06 11.29
CA ILE A 250 -26.24 -7.83 10.71
C ILE A 250 -26.11 -8.58 9.39
N ALA A 251 -26.54 -9.85 9.33
CA ALA A 251 -26.54 -10.64 8.10
C ALA A 251 -27.33 -9.95 6.99
N ASP A 252 -28.55 -9.48 7.29
CA ASP A 252 -29.41 -8.76 6.36
C ASP A 252 -28.76 -7.43 5.90
N THR A 253 -28.19 -6.66 6.82
CA THR A 253 -27.50 -5.38 6.55
C THR A 253 -26.31 -5.57 5.62
N LEU A 254 -25.61 -6.68 5.75
CA LEU A 254 -24.45 -7.03 4.93
C LEU A 254 -24.80 -7.82 3.66
N GLY A 255 -26.11 -8.00 3.38
CA GLY A 255 -26.60 -8.61 2.14
C GLY A 255 -26.39 -10.12 2.04
N PHE A 256 -26.30 -10.82 3.17
CA PHE A 256 -26.30 -12.29 3.20
C PHE A 256 -27.73 -12.83 3.10
N SER A 257 -27.88 -13.97 2.43
CA SER A 257 -29.17 -14.62 2.25
C SER A 257 -29.83 -15.03 3.57
N ASP A 258 -29.03 -15.37 4.55
CA ASP A 258 -29.47 -15.77 5.88
C ASP A 258 -28.32 -15.71 6.91
N GLN A 259 -28.73 -15.81 8.20
CA GLN A 259 -27.81 -15.79 9.33
C GLN A 259 -26.79 -16.95 9.31
N SER A 260 -27.15 -18.11 8.75
CA SER A 260 -26.27 -19.29 8.73
C SER A 260 -25.13 -19.10 7.73
N VAL A 261 -25.43 -18.53 6.57
CA VAL A 261 -24.41 -18.18 5.55
C VAL A 261 -23.47 -17.11 6.08
N PHE A 262 -24.00 -16.08 6.72
CA PHE A 262 -23.18 -15.06 7.40
C PHE A 262 -22.30 -15.68 8.49
N GLY A 263 -22.87 -16.53 9.34
CA GLY A 263 -22.15 -17.20 10.43
C GLY A 263 -20.97 -18.04 9.93
N LYS A 264 -21.16 -18.82 8.85
CA LYS A 264 -20.08 -19.57 8.19
C LYS A 264 -18.99 -18.66 7.61
N PHE A 265 -19.39 -17.59 6.92
CA PHE A 265 -18.47 -16.59 6.38
C PHE A 265 -17.64 -15.97 7.49
N PHE A 266 -18.28 -15.44 8.53
CA PHE A 266 -17.62 -14.75 9.63
C PHE A 266 -16.67 -15.66 10.42
N THR A 267 -17.11 -16.90 10.69
CA THR A 267 -16.28 -17.90 11.38
C THR A 267 -15.03 -18.25 10.56
N LYS A 268 -15.17 -18.38 9.23
CA LYS A 268 -14.04 -18.62 8.34
C LYS A 268 -13.03 -17.46 8.35
N MET A 269 -13.52 -16.23 8.47
CA MET A 269 -12.67 -15.01 8.47
C MET A 269 -11.98 -14.76 9.81
N THR A 270 -12.62 -15.06 10.93
CA THR A 270 -12.18 -14.66 12.27
C THR A 270 -11.79 -15.80 13.20
N GLY A 271 -12.15 -17.03 12.84
CA GLY A 271 -12.01 -18.21 13.70
C GLY A 271 -13.10 -18.36 14.76
N PHE A 272 -14.02 -17.39 14.91
CA PHE A 272 -15.07 -17.38 15.92
C PHE A 272 -16.45 -17.16 15.32
N SER A 273 -17.48 -17.79 15.90
CA SER A 273 -18.84 -17.47 15.52
C SER A 273 -19.19 -16.03 15.91
N PRO A 274 -20.11 -15.34 15.20
CA PRO A 274 -20.50 -13.96 15.50
C PRO A 274 -20.89 -13.75 16.97
N VAL A 275 -21.63 -14.67 17.55
CA VAL A 275 -22.06 -14.61 18.97
C VAL A 275 -20.85 -14.70 19.91
N LYS A 276 -19.96 -15.69 19.69
CA LYS A 276 -18.74 -15.85 20.50
C LYS A 276 -17.82 -14.65 20.35
N TYR A 277 -17.75 -14.06 19.16
CA TYR A 277 -16.93 -12.88 18.91
C TYR A 277 -17.42 -11.67 19.71
N ARG A 278 -18.73 -11.43 19.75
CA ARG A 278 -19.35 -10.37 20.56
C ARG A 278 -19.10 -10.53 22.06
N MET A 279 -19.25 -11.76 22.60
CA MET A 279 -19.08 -12.05 24.03
C MET A 279 -17.64 -11.89 24.52
N ARG A 280 -16.64 -11.91 23.64
CA ARG A 280 -15.23 -11.76 24.05
C ARG A 280 -14.84 -10.32 24.38
N ARG A 281 -15.69 -9.37 24.13
CA ARG A 281 -15.46 -7.94 24.39
C ARG A 281 -16.30 -7.38 25.55
N GLN A 282 -17.25 -8.16 26.06
CA GLN A 282 -17.87 -7.90 27.35
C GLN A 282 -17.04 -8.53 28.48
#